data_ba4a2bfab5d0e1ce1ba8097fdde708fd
#
_entry.id   ba4a2bfab5d0e1ce1ba8097fdde708fd
#
_cell.length_a   1.000
_cell.length_b   1.000
_cell.length_c   1.000
_cell.angle_alpha   90.00
_cell.angle_beta   90.00
_cell.angle_gamma   90.00
#
_symmetry.space_group_name_H-M   'P 1'
#
loop_
_entity.id
_entity.type
_entity.pdbx_description
1 polymer ?
#
loop_
_entity_poly.entity_id
_entity_poly.type
_entity_poly.pdbx_seq_one_letter_code
_entity_poly.pdbx_strand_id
1 'polypeptide(L)'
;MAILGQPFYIDSLFFGCEFPATDNRIQYGIGQVKYYVGHPVHGRFTCPATVMGGATGNTMAEVQGAFFDYIEYISTKSDFRVQYNSWYDHMLDIDADNIERSFYEIEQGLSDHGVPPLDAYVIDDGWNNYKAPFWSFNKKFPNKLTDATDQCHKLGSTFGLWLGPRGGYTAATPRFAKKIKKGGNGYLNS
;
A
#
# COMPACT_ATOMS: atom_id res chain seq x y z
N MET A 1 13.02 20.05 -1.94
CA MET A 1 11.62 19.76 -1.57
C MET A 1 11.66 18.51 -0.71
N ALA A 2 11.31 18.60 0.57
CA ALA A 2 11.26 17.42 1.43
C ALA A 2 10.01 16.61 1.07
N ILE A 3 10.16 15.33 0.76
CA ILE A 3 9.05 14.40 0.59
C ILE A 3 8.71 13.85 1.98
N LEU A 4 7.44 13.81 2.34
CA LEU A 4 7.01 13.27 3.62
C LEU A 4 7.57 11.87 3.86
N GLY A 5 8.08 11.65 5.07
CA GLY A 5 8.63 10.37 5.49
C GLY A 5 10.06 10.06 5.05
N GLN A 6 10.68 10.89 4.21
CA GLN A 6 12.07 10.66 3.82
C GLN A 6 13.04 11.08 4.93
N PRO A 7 14.15 10.33 5.14
CA PRO A 7 15.22 10.75 6.01
C PRO A 7 15.93 11.98 5.44
N PHE A 8 16.60 12.72 6.27
CA PHE A 8 17.56 13.74 5.86
C PHE A 8 18.94 13.43 6.40
N TYR A 9 19.95 13.97 5.73
CA TYR A 9 21.36 13.73 6.00
C TYR A 9 22.05 15.04 6.37
N ILE A 10 22.85 15.03 7.42
CA ILE A 10 23.69 16.14 7.86
C ILE A 10 25.06 15.56 8.23
N ASP A 11 26.12 16.04 7.56
CA ASP A 11 27.47 15.52 7.74
C ASP A 11 27.50 13.98 7.62
N SER A 12 27.98 13.29 8.66
CA SER A 12 28.01 11.82 8.72
C SER A 12 26.77 11.20 9.35
N LEU A 13 25.69 11.95 9.53
CA LEU A 13 24.49 11.51 10.23
C LEU A 13 23.27 11.42 9.31
N PHE A 14 22.39 10.46 9.58
CA PHE A 14 21.03 10.42 9.03
C PHE A 14 20.00 10.50 10.15
N PHE A 15 18.86 11.10 9.83
CA PHE A 15 17.73 11.29 10.75
C PHE A 15 16.43 10.97 10.04
N GLY A 16 15.50 10.37 10.75
CA GLY A 16 14.17 10.11 10.24
C GLY A 16 13.21 9.66 11.32
N CYS A 17 11.96 9.49 10.94
CA CYS A 17 10.96 8.83 11.76
C CYS A 17 10.53 7.54 11.06
N GLU A 18 10.34 6.48 11.81
CA GLU A 18 9.86 5.20 11.28
C GLU A 18 8.42 5.26 10.75
N PHE A 19 7.70 6.32 11.08
CA PHE A 19 6.37 6.56 10.54
C PHE A 19 6.43 7.43 9.27
N PRO A 20 5.93 6.93 8.11
CA PRO A 20 6.12 7.61 6.82
C PRO A 20 5.38 8.95 6.68
N ALA A 21 4.33 9.21 7.47
CA ALA A 21 3.57 10.46 7.41
C ALA A 21 4.15 11.56 8.32
N THR A 22 5.47 11.75 8.28
CA THR A 22 6.17 12.81 9.02
C THR A 22 6.74 13.87 8.09
N ASP A 23 6.86 15.09 8.59
CA ASP A 23 7.53 16.20 7.94
C ASP A 23 8.98 16.26 8.45
N ASN A 24 9.91 15.74 7.64
CA ASN A 24 11.33 15.72 7.93
C ASN A 24 12.01 16.77 7.07
N ARG A 25 12.71 17.72 7.68
CA ARG A 25 13.35 18.82 6.95
C ARG A 25 14.56 19.39 7.69
N ILE A 26 15.43 20.02 6.90
CA ILE A 26 16.48 20.89 7.41
C ILE A 26 16.06 22.33 7.11
N GLN A 27 16.06 23.18 8.13
CA GLN A 27 15.76 24.59 7.99
C GLN A 27 16.71 25.40 8.88
N TYR A 28 17.39 26.39 8.29
CA TYR A 28 18.39 27.22 8.98
C TYR A 28 19.48 26.41 9.71
N GLY A 29 19.95 25.32 9.09
CA GLY A 29 20.96 24.44 9.68
C GLY A 29 20.46 23.52 10.80
N ILE A 30 19.14 23.52 11.06
CA ILE A 30 18.51 22.70 12.09
C ILE A 30 17.71 21.59 11.45
N GLY A 31 18.04 20.34 11.79
CA GLY A 31 17.23 19.17 11.43
C GLY A 31 15.96 19.11 12.29
N GLN A 32 14.82 18.89 11.66
CA GLN A 32 13.53 18.76 12.31
C GLN A 32 12.81 17.52 11.82
N VAL A 33 12.28 16.74 12.76
CA VAL A 33 11.35 15.63 12.50
C VAL A 33 10.03 15.97 13.20
N LYS A 34 8.94 16.09 12.42
CA LYS A 34 7.63 16.47 12.96
C LYS A 34 6.63 15.37 12.69
N TYR A 35 6.01 14.90 13.74
CA TYR A 35 4.85 14.02 13.69
C TYR A 35 3.58 14.78 14.10
N TYR A 36 2.54 14.69 13.28
CA TYR A 36 1.26 15.34 13.54
C TYR A 36 0.26 14.32 14.09
N VAL A 37 -0.12 14.47 15.34
CA VAL A 37 -1.07 13.56 16.00
C VAL A 37 -2.47 13.62 15.36
N GLY A 38 -2.88 14.79 14.86
CA GLY A 38 -4.14 14.95 14.14
C GLY A 38 -5.40 15.01 15.02
N HIS A 39 -5.28 14.83 16.33
CA HIS A 39 -6.37 14.94 17.31
C HIS A 39 -5.85 15.45 18.65
N PRO A 40 -6.70 16.02 19.51
CA PRO A 40 -6.31 16.39 20.87
C PRO A 40 -5.81 15.18 21.67
N VAL A 41 -4.68 15.35 22.37
CA VAL A 41 -4.13 14.30 23.24
C VAL A 41 -4.56 14.59 24.67
N HIS A 42 -5.23 13.64 25.28
CA HIS A 42 -5.56 13.64 26.70
C HIS A 42 -4.74 12.57 27.40
N GLY A 43 -3.88 12.99 28.32
CA GLY A 43 -2.98 12.07 29.02
C GLY A 43 -1.70 11.77 28.24
N ARG A 44 -1.26 10.51 28.31
CA ARG A 44 0.02 10.07 27.70
C ARG A 44 -0.17 9.62 26.26
N PHE A 45 0.69 10.09 25.37
CA PHE A 45 0.76 9.64 23.98
C PHE A 45 2.19 9.18 23.65
N THR A 46 2.33 8.03 23.02
CA THR A 46 3.62 7.52 22.55
C THR A 46 3.72 7.81 21.04
N CYS A 47 4.66 8.67 20.66
CA CYS A 47 4.96 8.94 19.25
C CYS A 47 5.66 7.74 18.60
N PRO A 48 5.58 7.61 17.26
CA PRO A 48 6.46 6.74 16.51
C PRO A 48 7.94 7.04 16.77
N ALA A 49 8.79 6.03 16.64
CA ALA A 49 10.22 6.18 16.88
C ALA A 49 10.85 7.18 15.91
N THR A 50 11.72 8.01 16.44
CA THR A 50 12.65 8.86 15.65
C THR A 50 14.02 8.21 15.71
N VAL A 51 14.64 8.07 14.57
CA VAL A 51 15.94 7.41 14.39
C VAL A 51 17.01 8.43 14.06
N MET A 52 18.15 8.24 14.66
CA MET A 52 19.39 8.92 14.31
C MET A 52 20.48 7.87 14.19
N GLY A 53 21.14 7.83 13.06
CA GLY A 53 22.28 6.96 12.81
C GLY A 53 23.44 7.72 12.21
N GLY A 54 24.60 7.10 12.18
CA GLY A 54 25.82 7.71 11.66
C GLY A 54 26.66 6.76 10.84
N ALA A 55 27.42 7.32 9.91
CA ALA A 55 28.44 6.64 9.14
C ALA A 55 29.84 6.94 9.71
N THR A 56 30.81 6.12 9.38
CA THR A 56 32.22 6.36 9.73
C THR A 56 32.88 7.46 8.89
N GLY A 57 32.33 7.73 7.71
CA GLY A 57 32.71 8.79 6.81
C GLY A 57 31.61 9.84 6.62
N ASN A 58 31.88 10.85 5.82
CA ASN A 58 30.97 11.98 5.59
C ASN A 58 30.59 12.18 4.12
N THR A 59 30.97 11.25 3.25
CA THR A 59 30.48 11.27 1.88
C THR A 59 29.02 10.85 1.83
N MET A 60 28.27 11.37 0.86
CA MET A 60 26.86 11.01 0.71
C MET A 60 26.67 9.50 0.56
N ALA A 61 27.56 8.82 -0.15
CA ALA A 61 27.48 7.37 -0.35
C ALA A 61 27.64 6.60 0.98
N GLU A 62 28.56 7.00 1.83
CA GLU A 62 28.77 6.36 3.14
C GLU A 62 27.59 6.57 4.07
N VAL A 63 27.03 7.79 4.10
CA VAL A 63 25.86 8.08 4.95
C VAL A 63 24.61 7.37 4.46
N GLN A 64 24.40 7.32 3.15
CA GLN A 64 23.31 6.54 2.56
C GLN A 64 23.50 5.03 2.79
N GLY A 65 24.75 4.53 2.69
CA GLY A 65 25.07 3.14 3.03
C GLY A 65 24.65 2.80 4.45
N ALA A 66 25.08 3.59 5.43
CA ALA A 66 24.69 3.40 6.83
C ALA A 66 23.17 3.48 7.06
N PHE A 67 22.47 4.32 6.31
CA PHE A 67 21.00 4.35 6.33
C PHE A 67 20.40 3.08 5.74
N PHE A 68 20.92 2.54 4.63
CA PHE A 68 20.44 1.29 4.06
C PHE A 68 20.73 0.09 4.96
N ASP A 69 21.87 0.04 5.63
CA ASP A 69 22.15 -0.98 6.65
C ASP A 69 21.12 -0.96 7.78
N TYR A 70 20.72 0.24 8.21
CA TYR A 70 19.62 0.39 9.17
C TYR A 70 18.29 -0.10 8.61
N ILE A 71 17.95 0.25 7.36
CA ILE A 71 16.72 -0.23 6.70
C ILE A 71 16.73 -1.76 6.58
N GLU A 72 17.85 -2.37 6.22
CA GLU A 72 17.99 -3.81 6.17
C GLU A 72 17.76 -4.44 7.55
N TYR A 73 18.33 -3.85 8.60
CA TYR A 73 18.16 -4.32 9.97
C TYR A 73 16.71 -4.34 10.46
N ILE A 74 15.90 -3.32 10.10
CA ILE A 74 14.50 -3.24 10.51
C ILE A 74 13.52 -3.91 9.53
N SER A 75 13.99 -4.28 8.34
CA SER A 75 13.16 -4.87 7.30
C SER A 75 12.80 -6.32 7.61
N THR A 76 11.59 -6.71 7.26
CA THR A 76 11.22 -8.11 7.14
C THR A 76 11.74 -8.68 5.83
N LYS A 77 12.25 -9.91 5.88
CA LYS A 77 12.61 -10.61 4.64
C LYS A 77 11.39 -10.70 3.73
N SER A 78 11.58 -10.37 2.48
CA SER A 78 10.58 -10.54 1.43
C SER A 78 11.11 -11.46 0.36
N ASP A 79 10.24 -12.32 -0.15
CA ASP A 79 10.53 -13.14 -1.29
C ASP A 79 10.12 -12.42 -2.58
N PHE A 80 10.82 -12.74 -3.67
CA PHE A 80 10.42 -12.29 -4.99
C PHE A 80 9.07 -12.93 -5.35
N ARG A 81 8.14 -12.14 -5.85
CA ARG A 81 6.81 -12.60 -6.27
C ARG A 81 6.51 -12.16 -7.69
N VAL A 82 5.97 -13.07 -8.47
CA VAL A 82 5.44 -12.79 -9.79
C VAL A 82 3.93 -12.77 -9.70
N GLN A 83 3.31 -11.65 -10.08
CA GLN A 83 1.86 -11.50 -9.97
C GLN A 83 1.23 -10.93 -11.23
N TYR A 84 -0.01 -11.33 -11.48
CA TYR A 84 -0.91 -10.63 -12.38
C TYR A 84 -1.62 -9.49 -11.64
N ASN A 85 -1.84 -8.38 -12.32
CA ASN A 85 -2.67 -7.29 -11.82
C ASN A 85 -3.58 -6.80 -12.94
N SER A 86 -4.88 -6.84 -12.74
CA SER A 86 -5.89 -6.53 -13.75
C SER A 86 -5.87 -5.08 -14.26
N TRP A 87 -5.21 -4.16 -13.54
CA TRP A 87 -5.07 -2.79 -13.98
C TRP A 87 -4.30 -2.66 -15.29
N TYR A 88 -3.26 -3.46 -15.45
CA TYR A 88 -2.40 -3.41 -16.65
C TYR A 88 -3.04 -4.09 -17.88
N ASP A 89 -4.11 -4.83 -17.68
CA ASP A 89 -4.84 -5.56 -18.72
C ASP A 89 -6.16 -4.85 -19.07
N HIS A 90 -7.01 -4.62 -18.08
CA HIS A 90 -8.37 -4.14 -18.28
C HIS A 90 -8.65 -2.74 -17.73
N MET A 91 -7.76 -2.18 -16.92
CA MET A 91 -8.01 -0.94 -16.17
C MET A 91 -9.32 -1.02 -15.36
N LEU A 92 -10.26 -0.10 -15.57
CA LEU A 92 -11.57 -0.08 -14.89
C LEU A 92 -12.62 -0.97 -15.56
N ASP A 93 -12.33 -1.52 -16.72
CA ASP A 93 -13.27 -2.34 -17.50
C ASP A 93 -13.15 -3.82 -17.17
N ILE A 94 -13.26 -4.12 -15.89
CA ILE A 94 -13.27 -5.47 -15.35
C ILE A 94 -14.70 -5.92 -15.00
N ASP A 95 -14.95 -7.19 -15.19
CA ASP A 95 -16.14 -7.93 -14.73
C ASP A 95 -15.74 -9.36 -14.35
N ALA A 96 -16.70 -10.14 -13.81
CA ALA A 96 -16.41 -11.50 -13.38
C ALA A 96 -15.88 -12.36 -14.54
N ASP A 97 -16.52 -12.26 -15.72
CA ASP A 97 -16.21 -13.11 -16.86
C ASP A 97 -14.82 -12.82 -17.44
N ASN A 98 -14.45 -11.53 -17.59
CA ASN A 98 -13.14 -11.20 -18.15
C ASN A 98 -11.99 -11.49 -17.16
N ILE A 99 -12.21 -11.33 -15.88
CA ILE A 99 -11.24 -11.69 -14.84
C ILE A 99 -11.00 -13.20 -14.83
N GLU A 100 -12.05 -14.00 -14.79
CA GLU A 100 -11.92 -15.46 -14.79
C GLU A 100 -11.25 -15.97 -16.05
N ARG A 101 -11.59 -15.38 -17.20
CA ARG A 101 -10.93 -15.70 -18.47
C ARG A 101 -9.44 -15.33 -18.46
N SER A 102 -9.05 -14.13 -18.01
CA SER A 102 -7.66 -13.73 -17.93
C SER A 102 -6.85 -14.65 -17.02
N PHE A 103 -7.41 -15.03 -15.88
CA PHE A 103 -6.73 -15.96 -14.97
C PHE A 103 -6.53 -17.33 -15.64
N TYR A 104 -7.55 -17.83 -16.32
CA TYR A 104 -7.47 -19.10 -17.04
C TYR A 104 -6.46 -19.06 -18.19
N GLU A 105 -6.50 -18.02 -19.03
CA GLU A 105 -5.62 -17.89 -20.20
C GLU A 105 -4.15 -17.74 -19.80
N ILE A 106 -3.87 -16.98 -18.74
CA ILE A 106 -2.52 -16.85 -18.18
C ILE A 106 -2.02 -18.20 -17.68
N GLU A 107 -2.82 -18.90 -16.88
CA GLU A 107 -2.44 -20.20 -16.34
C GLU A 107 -2.22 -21.21 -17.43
N GLN A 108 -3.09 -21.26 -18.42
CA GLN A 108 -2.94 -22.15 -19.58
C GLN A 108 -1.63 -21.87 -20.32
N GLY A 109 -1.34 -20.57 -20.58
CA GLY A 109 -0.10 -20.18 -21.24
C GLY A 109 1.17 -20.54 -20.45
N LEU A 110 1.14 -20.37 -19.14
CA LEU A 110 2.25 -20.77 -18.27
C LEU A 110 2.44 -22.30 -18.28
N SER A 111 1.36 -23.05 -18.11
CA SER A 111 1.36 -24.52 -18.10
C SER A 111 1.84 -25.11 -19.41
N ASP A 112 1.37 -24.59 -20.54
CA ASP A 112 1.76 -25.06 -21.89
C ASP A 112 3.27 -24.89 -22.16
N HIS A 113 3.92 -23.99 -21.43
CA HIS A 113 5.35 -23.72 -21.54
C HIS A 113 6.16 -24.27 -20.36
N GLY A 114 5.54 -25.05 -19.48
CA GLY A 114 6.22 -25.64 -18.32
C GLY A 114 6.67 -24.62 -17.27
N VAL A 115 6.01 -23.45 -17.23
CA VAL A 115 6.26 -22.40 -16.24
C VAL A 115 5.33 -22.61 -15.05
N PRO A 116 5.82 -22.50 -13.80
CA PRO A 116 4.98 -22.59 -12.62
C PRO A 116 3.87 -21.54 -12.60
N PRO A 117 2.74 -21.78 -11.88
CA PRO A 117 1.72 -20.77 -11.63
C PRO A 117 2.28 -19.49 -11.04
N LEU A 118 1.59 -18.37 -11.25
CA LEU A 118 1.95 -17.11 -10.59
C LEU A 118 1.77 -17.22 -9.07
N ASP A 119 2.58 -16.48 -8.32
CA ASP A 119 2.45 -16.41 -6.86
C ASP A 119 1.13 -15.75 -6.43
N ALA A 120 0.63 -14.80 -7.24
CA ALA A 120 -0.60 -14.08 -6.92
C ALA A 120 -1.34 -13.58 -8.18
N TYR A 121 -2.67 -13.50 -8.05
CA TYR A 121 -3.55 -12.80 -8.98
C TYR A 121 -4.27 -11.68 -8.23
N VAL A 122 -4.14 -10.45 -8.71
CA VAL A 122 -4.67 -9.24 -8.07
C VAL A 122 -5.75 -8.62 -8.94
N ILE A 123 -6.94 -8.48 -8.37
CA ILE A 123 -8.00 -7.66 -8.97
C ILE A 123 -7.81 -6.23 -8.48
N ASP A 124 -7.53 -5.33 -9.42
CA ASP A 124 -7.35 -3.90 -9.16
C ASP A 124 -8.71 -3.17 -9.15
N ASP A 125 -8.71 -1.84 -9.25
CA ASP A 125 -9.92 -1.03 -9.20
C ASP A 125 -10.91 -1.39 -10.34
N GLY A 126 -12.20 -1.14 -10.13
CA GLY A 126 -13.27 -1.47 -11.07
C GLY A 126 -14.29 -2.49 -10.55
N TRP A 127 -13.96 -3.26 -9.50
CA TRP A 127 -14.88 -4.20 -8.86
C TRP A 127 -15.90 -3.53 -7.95
N ASN A 128 -15.57 -2.33 -7.49
CA ASN A 128 -16.29 -1.60 -6.46
C ASN A 128 -17.49 -0.81 -7.01
N ASN A 129 -18.53 -0.71 -6.21
CA ASN A 129 -19.65 0.19 -6.45
C ASN A 129 -19.34 1.60 -5.94
N TYR A 130 -18.86 2.47 -6.81
CA TYR A 130 -18.52 3.86 -6.47
C TYR A 130 -19.68 4.71 -5.95
N LYS A 131 -20.91 4.27 -6.10
CA LYS A 131 -22.11 4.94 -5.56
C LYS A 131 -22.39 4.55 -4.11
N ALA A 132 -21.82 3.45 -3.63
CA ALA A 132 -21.96 3.02 -2.26
C ALA A 132 -21.08 3.85 -1.31
N PRO A 133 -21.47 4.01 -0.04
CA PRO A 133 -20.66 4.74 0.96
C PRO A 133 -19.40 4.01 1.40
N PHE A 134 -19.32 2.72 1.17
CA PHE A 134 -18.22 1.82 1.49
C PHE A 134 -17.94 0.86 0.36
N TRP A 135 -16.88 0.09 0.51
CA TRP A 135 -16.52 -0.99 -0.36
C TRP A 135 -17.67 -2.00 -0.48
N SER A 136 -18.20 -2.13 -1.67
CA SER A 136 -19.24 -3.09 -2.02
C SER A 136 -19.13 -3.46 -3.48
N PHE A 137 -19.52 -4.66 -3.83
CA PHE A 137 -19.46 -5.12 -5.20
C PHE A 137 -20.41 -4.36 -6.11
N ASN A 138 -19.98 -4.09 -7.32
CA ASN A 138 -20.87 -3.59 -8.37
C ASN A 138 -21.59 -4.74 -9.08
N LYS A 139 -22.44 -4.41 -10.03
CA LYS A 139 -23.27 -5.39 -10.76
C LYS A 139 -22.47 -6.33 -11.67
N LYS A 140 -21.25 -5.97 -12.02
CA LYS A 140 -20.38 -6.78 -12.87
C LYS A 140 -19.82 -8.01 -12.13
N PHE A 141 -19.99 -8.06 -10.80
CA PHE A 141 -19.55 -9.17 -9.93
C PHE A 141 -20.74 -9.76 -9.15
N PRO A 142 -21.63 -10.50 -9.82
CA PRO A 142 -22.88 -11.02 -9.20
C PRO A 142 -22.59 -12.00 -8.07
N ASN A 143 -21.58 -12.86 -8.22
CA ASN A 143 -21.12 -13.82 -7.22
C ASN A 143 -20.02 -13.24 -6.31
N LYS A 144 -19.88 -11.90 -6.28
CA LYS A 144 -18.75 -11.20 -5.65
C LYS A 144 -17.44 -11.61 -6.31
N LEU A 145 -16.47 -12.09 -5.53
CA LEU A 145 -15.17 -12.55 -6.04
C LEU A 145 -14.93 -14.03 -5.73
N THR A 146 -15.97 -14.77 -5.41
CA THR A 146 -15.86 -16.18 -4.98
C THR A 146 -15.20 -17.01 -6.07
N ASP A 147 -15.68 -16.91 -7.31
CA ASP A 147 -15.21 -17.73 -8.43
C ASP A 147 -13.72 -17.46 -8.74
N ALA A 148 -13.32 -16.17 -8.78
CA ALA A 148 -11.93 -15.76 -8.97
C ALA A 148 -11.02 -16.21 -7.80
N THR A 149 -11.51 -16.13 -6.57
CA THR A 149 -10.78 -16.58 -5.38
C THR A 149 -10.57 -18.09 -5.39
N ASP A 150 -11.62 -18.84 -5.73
CA ASP A 150 -11.58 -20.31 -5.81
C ASP A 150 -10.63 -20.77 -6.93
N GLN A 151 -10.61 -20.07 -8.05
CA GLN A 151 -9.65 -20.31 -9.13
C GLN A 151 -8.22 -20.13 -8.65
N CYS A 152 -7.89 -19.00 -8.01
CA CYS A 152 -6.55 -18.78 -7.45
C CYS A 152 -6.14 -19.88 -6.48
N HIS A 153 -7.02 -20.28 -5.58
CA HIS A 153 -6.72 -21.34 -4.60
C HIS A 153 -6.45 -22.70 -5.27
N LYS A 154 -7.20 -23.05 -6.33
CA LYS A 154 -6.97 -24.29 -7.10
C LYS A 154 -5.59 -24.30 -7.75
N LEU A 155 -5.06 -23.16 -8.12
CA LEU A 155 -3.73 -22.99 -8.71
C LEU A 155 -2.61 -22.97 -7.65
N GLY A 156 -2.94 -22.88 -6.36
CA GLY A 156 -1.97 -22.67 -5.29
C GLY A 156 -1.48 -21.22 -5.20
N SER A 157 -2.13 -20.30 -5.91
CA SER A 157 -1.79 -18.87 -5.94
C SER A 157 -2.54 -18.09 -4.86
N THR A 158 -1.99 -16.93 -4.48
CA THR A 158 -2.64 -16.00 -3.54
C THR A 158 -3.60 -15.08 -4.30
N PHE A 159 -4.80 -14.90 -3.79
CA PHE A 159 -5.73 -13.90 -4.30
C PHE A 159 -5.45 -12.53 -3.65
N GLY A 160 -5.37 -11.49 -4.44
CA GLY A 160 -5.21 -10.10 -4.02
C GLY A 160 -6.36 -9.21 -4.48
N LEU A 161 -6.68 -8.20 -3.67
CA LEU A 161 -7.70 -7.21 -4.02
C LEU A 161 -7.18 -5.80 -3.74
N TRP A 162 -7.27 -4.92 -4.72
CA TRP A 162 -6.95 -3.52 -4.52
C TRP A 162 -8.01 -2.81 -3.68
N LEU A 163 -7.54 -2.09 -2.67
CA LEU A 163 -8.36 -1.28 -1.78
C LEU A 163 -7.65 0.03 -1.49
N GLY A 164 -8.25 1.14 -1.87
CA GLY A 164 -7.74 2.46 -1.52
C GLY A 164 -8.06 2.82 -0.05
N PRO A 165 -7.09 3.26 0.76
CA PRO A 165 -7.32 3.55 2.18
C PRO A 165 -8.31 4.71 2.41
N ARG A 166 -8.59 5.50 1.38
CA ARG A 166 -9.57 6.61 1.43
C ARG A 166 -10.93 6.28 0.84
N GLY A 167 -11.19 5.03 0.45
CA GLY A 167 -12.48 4.58 -0.05
C GLY A 167 -12.73 4.73 -1.54
N GLY A 168 -11.68 4.70 -2.35
CA GLY A 168 -11.77 4.84 -3.79
C GLY A 168 -11.79 6.29 -4.27
N TYR A 169 -11.87 6.49 -5.58
CA TYR A 169 -11.51 7.77 -6.20
C TYR A 169 -12.66 8.75 -6.29
N THR A 170 -13.83 8.51 -6.55
CA THR A 170 -14.81 9.49 -7.01
C THR A 170 -15.87 9.86 -5.98
N ALA A 171 -17.03 9.27 -6.07
CA ALA A 171 -18.19 9.65 -5.27
C ALA A 171 -18.14 9.10 -3.82
N ALA A 172 -17.27 8.12 -3.54
CA ALA A 172 -17.14 7.52 -2.22
C ALA A 172 -16.57 8.51 -1.20
N THR A 173 -15.59 9.31 -1.58
CA THR A 173 -14.90 10.25 -0.68
C THR A 173 -15.81 11.30 -0.05
N PRO A 174 -16.69 12.02 -0.80
CA PRO A 174 -17.62 12.96 -0.20
C PRO A 174 -18.67 12.29 0.71
N ARG A 175 -19.13 11.09 0.34
CA ARG A 175 -20.08 10.32 1.16
C ARG A 175 -19.45 9.80 2.43
N PHE A 176 -18.22 9.34 2.34
CA PHE A 176 -17.41 8.91 3.47
C PHE A 176 -17.17 10.05 4.45
N ALA A 177 -16.75 11.24 3.97
CA ALA A 177 -16.58 12.42 4.78
C ALA A 177 -17.89 12.86 5.46
N LYS A 178 -19.04 12.75 4.75
CA LYS A 178 -20.35 13.03 5.32
C LYS A 178 -20.74 12.04 6.41
N LYS A 179 -20.37 10.76 6.27
CA LYS A 179 -20.65 9.73 7.27
C LYS A 179 -19.80 9.93 8.53
N ILE A 180 -18.53 10.27 8.39
CA ILE A 180 -17.65 10.60 9.52
C ILE A 180 -18.20 11.80 10.28
N LYS A 181 -18.60 12.87 9.58
CA LYS A 181 -19.22 14.07 10.20
C LYS A 181 -20.51 13.77 10.98
N LYS A 182 -21.20 12.69 10.64
CA LYS A 182 -22.40 12.22 11.36
C LYS A 182 -22.12 11.25 12.49
N GLY A 183 -20.85 11.10 12.91
CA GLY A 183 -20.44 10.18 13.97
C GLY A 183 -20.38 8.70 13.56
N GLY A 184 -20.44 8.42 12.27
CA GLY A 184 -20.22 7.07 11.75
C GLY A 184 -18.73 6.69 11.79
N ASN A 185 -18.45 5.43 12.12
CA ASN A 185 -17.09 4.90 12.06
C ASN A 185 -16.58 4.88 10.61
N GLY A 186 -15.33 5.29 10.42
CA GLY A 186 -14.64 5.18 9.15
C GLY A 186 -14.27 3.74 8.80
N TYR A 187 -13.45 3.55 7.79
CA TYR A 187 -12.95 2.24 7.34
C TYR A 187 -12.32 1.38 8.43
N LEU A 188 -11.75 2.00 9.45
CA LEU A 188 -10.94 1.30 10.44
C LEU A 188 -11.76 0.54 11.49
N ASN A 189 -13.08 0.61 11.43
CA ASN A 189 -13.95 0.04 12.46
C ASN A 189 -15.12 -0.79 11.88
N SER A 190 -14.98 -1.28 10.66
CA SER A 190 -15.92 -2.24 10.09
C SER A 190 -15.36 -3.64 10.07
#